data_cc1672779aea885665fe7cf363c9518a
#
_entry.id   cc1672779aea885665fe7cf363c9518a
#
_cell.length_a   1.000
_cell.length_b   1.000
_cell.length_c   1.000
_cell.angle_alpha   90.00
_cell.angle_beta   90.00
_cell.angle_gamma   90.00
#
_symmetry.space_group_name_H-M   'P 1'
#
loop_
_entity.id
_entity.type
_entity.pdbx_description
1 polymer ?
#
loop_
_entity_poly.entity_id
_entity_poly.type
_entity_poly.pdbx_seq_one_letter_code
_entity_poly.pdbx_strand_id
1 'polypeptide(L)'
;MNKNRTYRTIILLFTGILAACTPKNQKKEITDEVMQEIYEEVRTPYKYGLVMVPPDNSLKMDCPSVFRKDGKWYMTYLMYDGRGYETWLAESDNLLHWKEKGKIMSFSDTTDWDVNQKAGYIALQDNEWGGSYAWEKYDGKYWMSYFGGDSRGYEAGILSIGMAYTEQSPTEVHEWKRLDKPVLTPKDRDVSWWDNSTMYKNSVIRDENRETGHRFIMYYNARGDSINPAHGAERIGMAVSDDMKNWERFGKDPVINHHKGISGDAYIQRINDVWVMFYFGAFWKDGAFNRFAVSNDLIHWKDWEGEDLISSSEDYDNRFAHKSFVVKHNGVVYHFYCAVNKKDQRGIAVATSRDMGESDMHFVTPDDE
;
A
#
# COMPACT_ATOMS: atom_id res chain seq x y z
N MET A 1 -34.21 89.80 -19.28
CA MET A 1 -34.22 88.89 -18.16
C MET A 1 -33.87 87.47 -18.66
N ASN A 2 -32.57 87.12 -18.61
CA ASN A 2 -32.08 85.85 -19.07
C ASN A 2 -31.98 84.89 -17.91
N LYS A 3 -32.63 83.73 -18.03
CA LYS A 3 -32.45 82.60 -17.10
C LYS A 3 -31.53 81.56 -17.71
N ASN A 4 -30.32 81.48 -17.30
CA ASN A 4 -29.39 80.39 -17.60
C ASN A 4 -29.78 79.14 -16.86
N ARG A 5 -30.08 78.06 -17.61
CA ARG A 5 -30.22 76.68 -17.07
C ARG A 5 -28.95 75.93 -17.32
N THR A 6 -28.25 75.59 -16.20
CA THR A 6 -27.05 74.74 -16.18
C THR A 6 -27.47 73.27 -16.12
N TYR A 7 -27.17 72.49 -17.15
CA TYR A 7 -27.33 71.03 -17.11
C TYR A 7 -26.08 70.40 -16.45
N ARG A 8 -26.33 69.67 -15.32
CA ARG A 8 -25.32 68.81 -14.73
C ARG A 8 -25.41 67.44 -15.37
N THR A 9 -24.37 67.05 -16.12
CA THR A 9 -24.21 65.72 -16.66
C THR A 9 -23.68 64.81 -15.55
N ILE A 10 -24.47 63.79 -15.18
CA ILE A 10 -24.03 62.75 -14.24
C ILE A 10 -23.38 61.66 -15.07
N ILE A 11 -22.06 61.47 -14.93
CA ILE A 11 -21.33 60.35 -15.49
C ILE A 11 -21.42 59.19 -14.47
N LEU A 12 -22.18 58.15 -14.79
CA LEU A 12 -22.20 56.88 -14.10
C LEU A 12 -20.97 56.07 -14.52
N LEU A 13 -19.99 55.96 -13.64
CA LEU A 13 -18.89 54.98 -13.79
C LEU A 13 -19.41 53.59 -13.44
N PHE A 14 -19.56 52.75 -14.44
CA PHE A 14 -19.74 51.31 -14.27
C PHE A 14 -18.39 50.68 -13.97
N THR A 15 -18.09 50.40 -12.73
CA THR A 15 -16.99 49.51 -12.33
C THR A 15 -17.40 48.07 -12.61
N GLY A 16 -16.98 47.54 -13.75
CA GLY A 16 -17.08 46.10 -14.03
C GLY A 16 -16.17 45.32 -13.10
N ILE A 17 -16.78 44.57 -12.20
CA ILE A 17 -16.05 43.54 -11.41
C ILE A 17 -15.75 42.40 -12.39
N LEU A 18 -14.54 42.36 -12.89
CA LEU A 18 -13.98 41.15 -13.51
C LEU A 18 -13.81 40.08 -12.40
N ALA A 19 -14.75 39.17 -12.33
CA ALA A 19 -14.59 37.94 -11.60
C ALA A 19 -13.41 37.20 -12.26
N ALA A 20 -12.24 37.25 -11.63
CA ALA A 20 -11.11 36.41 -12.00
C ALA A 20 -11.57 34.96 -11.76
N CYS A 21 -11.87 34.22 -12.82
CA CYS A 21 -11.92 32.78 -12.78
C CYS A 21 -10.54 32.32 -12.34
N THR A 22 -10.41 31.88 -11.10
CA THR A 22 -9.27 31.08 -10.64
C THR A 22 -9.18 29.88 -11.59
N PRO A 23 -8.05 29.65 -12.26
CA PRO A 23 -7.93 28.47 -13.10
C PRO A 23 -8.17 27.24 -12.21
N LYS A 24 -9.09 26.35 -12.60
CA LYS A 24 -9.17 24.99 -12.05
C LYS A 24 -7.74 24.45 -12.04
N ASN A 25 -7.28 23.97 -10.90
CA ASN A 25 -5.96 23.35 -10.73
C ASN A 25 -5.66 22.49 -11.94
N GLN A 26 -4.74 22.97 -12.78
CA GLN A 26 -4.31 22.23 -13.95
C GLN A 26 -3.47 21.08 -13.39
N LYS A 27 -3.94 19.82 -13.53
CA LYS A 27 -3.21 18.65 -13.06
C LYS A 27 -1.79 18.70 -13.62
N LYS A 28 -0.79 18.47 -12.77
CA LYS A 28 0.64 18.48 -13.17
C LYS A 28 0.85 17.35 -14.19
N GLU A 29 1.42 17.65 -15.35
CA GLU A 29 1.80 16.61 -16.30
C GLU A 29 2.93 15.75 -15.71
N ILE A 30 2.84 14.43 -15.87
CA ILE A 30 3.86 13.50 -15.38
C ILE A 30 4.95 13.37 -16.46
N THR A 31 5.92 14.30 -16.44
CA THR A 31 7.10 14.29 -17.32
C THR A 31 8.21 13.38 -16.76
N ASP A 32 9.26 13.14 -17.55
CA ASP A 32 10.41 12.36 -17.09
C ASP A 32 11.20 13.11 -16.00
N GLU A 33 11.20 14.43 -16.03
CA GLU A 33 11.79 15.25 -14.96
C GLU A 33 11.04 15.07 -13.64
N VAL A 34 9.70 15.03 -13.66
CA VAL A 34 8.89 14.73 -12.46
C VAL A 34 9.20 13.33 -11.95
N MET A 35 9.32 12.33 -12.83
CA MET A 35 9.70 10.98 -12.45
C MET A 35 11.07 10.92 -11.79
N GLN A 36 12.05 11.65 -12.34
CA GLN A 36 13.40 11.74 -11.77
C GLN A 36 13.41 12.47 -10.41
N GLU A 37 12.64 13.56 -10.26
CA GLU A 37 12.49 14.27 -8.97
C GLU A 37 11.93 13.34 -7.90
N ILE A 38 10.91 12.54 -8.23
CA ILE A 38 10.34 11.55 -7.31
C ILE A 38 11.36 10.47 -6.96
N TYR A 39 12.10 9.93 -7.93
CA TYR A 39 13.16 8.96 -7.66
C TYR A 39 14.20 9.50 -6.67
N GLU A 40 14.73 10.70 -6.88
CA GLU A 40 15.70 11.33 -5.97
C GLU A 40 15.12 11.58 -4.56
N GLU A 41 13.83 11.88 -4.47
CA GLU A 41 13.16 12.09 -3.19
C GLU A 41 12.95 10.79 -2.39
N VAL A 42 12.69 9.68 -3.07
CA VAL A 42 12.28 8.43 -2.39
C VAL A 42 13.37 7.36 -2.29
N ARG A 43 14.49 7.52 -3.00
CA ARG A 43 15.56 6.53 -3.01
C ARG A 43 16.19 6.33 -1.63
N THR A 44 16.55 5.09 -1.32
CA THR A 44 17.14 4.66 -0.04
C THR A 44 18.39 3.82 -0.27
N PRO A 45 19.52 4.46 -0.60
CA PRO A 45 20.75 3.76 -1.01
C PRO A 45 21.45 3.00 0.13
N TYR A 46 21.05 3.25 1.39
CA TYR A 46 21.70 2.63 2.56
C TYR A 46 20.81 1.53 3.12
N LYS A 47 21.18 0.28 2.91
CA LYS A 47 20.51 -0.85 3.54
C LYS A 47 20.96 -0.94 5.00
N TYR A 48 20.07 -0.59 5.93
CA TYR A 48 20.32 -0.75 7.36
C TYR A 48 20.36 -2.23 7.77
N GLY A 49 19.52 -3.06 7.15
CA GLY A 49 19.44 -4.49 7.42
C GLY A 49 18.12 -4.96 7.99
N LEU A 50 18.11 -6.14 8.57
CA LEU A 50 16.92 -6.73 9.18
C LEU A 50 16.52 -5.94 10.43
N VAL A 51 15.22 -5.69 10.58
CA VAL A 51 14.63 -5.01 11.75
C VAL A 51 13.65 -5.89 12.50
N MET A 52 13.17 -6.97 11.86
CA MET A 52 12.42 -8.03 12.51
C MET A 52 12.70 -9.37 11.84
N VAL A 53 12.88 -10.39 12.65
CA VAL A 53 13.02 -11.79 12.20
C VAL A 53 12.08 -12.68 13.02
N PRO A 54 11.58 -13.78 12.45
CA PRO A 54 10.79 -14.73 13.23
C PRO A 54 11.67 -15.42 14.29
N PRO A 55 11.06 -15.89 15.40
CA PRO A 55 11.80 -16.51 16.49
C PRO A 55 12.44 -17.86 16.12
N ASP A 56 11.97 -18.50 15.06
CA ASP A 56 12.54 -19.71 14.50
C ASP A 56 12.33 -19.79 12.98
N ASN A 57 13.03 -20.73 12.32
CA ASN A 57 13.06 -20.87 10.88
C ASN A 57 11.81 -21.54 10.27
N SER A 58 10.90 -22.06 11.08
CA SER A 58 9.62 -22.61 10.60
C SER A 58 8.61 -21.52 10.27
N LEU A 59 8.82 -20.33 10.81
CA LEU A 59 7.98 -19.16 10.63
C LEU A 59 8.56 -18.23 9.55
N LYS A 60 7.67 -17.45 8.90
CA LYS A 60 8.07 -16.49 7.86
C LYS A 60 7.35 -15.17 8.09
N MET A 61 8.09 -14.09 8.24
CA MET A 61 7.54 -12.74 8.32
C MET A 61 7.38 -12.12 6.93
N ASP A 62 6.32 -11.34 6.73
CA ASP A 62 6.00 -10.77 5.43
C ASP A 62 5.22 -9.45 5.55
N CYS A 63 5.14 -8.67 4.46
CA CYS A 63 4.24 -7.55 4.22
C CYS A 63 4.15 -6.53 5.37
N PRO A 64 5.22 -5.76 5.70
CA PRO A 64 5.13 -4.69 6.68
C PRO A 64 4.16 -3.60 6.24
N SER A 65 3.40 -3.05 7.20
CA SER A 65 2.59 -1.84 7.02
C SER A 65 2.71 -0.97 8.26
N VAL A 66 3.25 0.24 8.11
CA VAL A 66 3.69 1.09 9.23
C VAL A 66 2.73 2.26 9.43
N PHE A 67 2.37 2.54 10.67
CA PHE A 67 1.58 3.71 11.04
C PHE A 67 2.10 4.37 12.32
N ARG A 68 1.62 5.58 12.60
CA ARG A 68 2.02 6.33 13.78
C ARG A 68 0.82 6.71 14.62
N LYS A 69 0.97 6.58 15.95
CA LYS A 69 -0.04 7.05 16.91
C LYS A 69 0.64 7.46 18.23
N ASP A 70 0.19 8.58 18.80
CA ASP A 70 0.65 9.10 20.09
C ASP A 70 2.18 9.20 20.22
N GLY A 71 2.85 9.60 19.11
CA GLY A 71 4.30 9.77 19.05
C GLY A 71 5.09 8.50 18.77
N LYS A 72 4.49 7.32 18.85
CA LYS A 72 5.10 6.02 18.58
C LYS A 72 4.78 5.50 17.19
N TRP A 73 5.63 4.65 16.67
CA TRP A 73 5.44 3.90 15.45
C TRP A 73 4.91 2.50 15.74
N TYR A 74 4.08 2.02 14.87
CA TYR A 74 3.51 0.67 14.92
C TYR A 74 3.61 0.05 13.53
N MET A 75 3.72 -1.27 13.50
CA MET A 75 3.76 -2.05 12.26
C MET A 75 2.77 -3.19 12.37
N THR A 76 1.84 -3.30 11.43
CA THR A 76 1.20 -4.59 11.17
C THR A 76 2.06 -5.36 10.20
N TYR A 77 2.19 -6.66 10.41
CA TYR A 77 2.94 -7.56 9.55
C TYR A 77 2.31 -8.95 9.54
N LEU A 78 2.67 -9.74 8.57
CA LEU A 78 2.16 -11.08 8.43
C LEU A 78 3.13 -12.10 8.99
N MET A 79 2.59 -13.12 9.65
CA MET A 79 3.35 -14.30 10.08
C MET A 79 2.72 -15.53 9.45
N TYR A 80 3.52 -16.30 8.73
CA TYR A 80 3.15 -17.61 8.21
C TYR A 80 3.76 -18.69 9.09
N ASP A 81 2.93 -19.67 9.54
CA ASP A 81 3.31 -20.73 10.48
C ASP A 81 3.18 -22.15 9.90
N GLY A 82 3.07 -22.27 8.57
CA GLY A 82 2.81 -23.56 7.91
C GLY A 82 1.33 -23.82 7.67
N ARG A 83 0.42 -23.24 8.47
CA ARG A 83 -1.02 -23.29 8.25
C ARG A 83 -1.47 -22.21 7.26
N GLY A 84 -1.05 -20.98 7.47
CA GLY A 84 -1.41 -19.83 6.67
C GLY A 84 -0.93 -18.54 7.31
N TYR A 85 -1.44 -17.41 6.81
CA TYR A 85 -1.11 -16.11 7.36
C TYR A 85 -2.01 -15.69 8.52
N GLU A 86 -1.37 -15.11 9.53
CA GLU A 86 -1.99 -14.33 10.59
C GLU A 86 -1.44 -12.91 10.56
N THR A 87 -2.22 -11.93 11.06
CA THR A 87 -1.78 -10.54 11.16
C THR A 87 -1.33 -10.22 12.58
N TRP A 88 -0.14 -9.68 12.70
CA TRP A 88 0.52 -9.34 13.96
C TRP A 88 0.77 -7.84 14.06
N LEU A 89 1.08 -7.38 15.28
CA LEU A 89 1.37 -5.99 15.62
C LEU A 89 2.72 -5.90 16.32
N ALA A 90 3.51 -4.90 15.96
CA ALA A 90 4.73 -4.49 16.64
C ALA A 90 4.74 -2.98 16.91
N GLU A 91 5.61 -2.52 17.82
CA GLU A 91 5.82 -1.10 18.13
C GLU A 91 7.30 -0.72 18.07
N SER A 92 7.57 0.56 17.79
CA SER A 92 8.91 1.14 17.73
C SER A 92 8.90 2.61 18.13
N ASP A 93 9.98 3.08 18.73
CA ASP A 93 10.20 4.51 19.01
C ASP A 93 11.00 5.20 17.88
N ASN A 94 11.66 4.46 16.99
CA ASN A 94 12.65 5.02 16.04
C ASN A 94 12.63 4.40 14.62
N LEU A 95 11.68 3.53 14.29
CA LEU A 95 11.57 2.83 13.00
C LEU A 95 12.66 1.76 12.72
N LEU A 96 13.67 1.64 13.55
CA LEU A 96 14.79 0.70 13.38
C LEU A 96 14.75 -0.47 14.38
N HIS A 97 14.24 -0.22 15.59
CA HIS A 97 14.14 -1.22 16.65
C HIS A 97 12.67 -1.49 16.96
N TRP A 98 12.24 -2.70 16.71
CA TRP A 98 10.84 -3.10 16.82
C TRP A 98 10.64 -4.13 17.95
N LYS A 99 9.53 -3.99 18.65
CA LYS A 99 9.08 -4.92 19.67
C LYS A 99 7.73 -5.50 19.27
N GLU A 100 7.67 -6.83 19.19
CA GLU A 100 6.43 -7.54 18.97
C GLU A 100 5.43 -7.28 20.11
N LYS A 101 4.16 -7.11 19.74
CA LYS A 101 3.04 -6.95 20.68
C LYS A 101 2.14 -8.18 20.71
N GLY A 102 1.83 -8.77 19.56
CA GLY A 102 0.99 -9.96 19.44
C GLY A 102 0.09 -9.97 18.21
N LYS A 103 -0.75 -10.98 18.15
CA LYS A 103 -1.69 -11.21 17.04
C LYS A 103 -2.91 -10.31 17.14
N ILE A 104 -3.36 -9.77 16.03
CA ILE A 104 -4.58 -8.96 15.91
C ILE A 104 -5.63 -9.57 14.97
N MET A 105 -5.22 -10.51 14.10
CA MET A 105 -6.13 -11.39 13.36
C MET A 105 -5.50 -12.78 13.28
N SER A 106 -6.29 -13.80 13.65
CA SER A 106 -5.82 -15.19 13.73
C SER A 106 -6.78 -16.13 13.02
N PHE A 107 -6.35 -17.37 12.87
CA PHE A 107 -7.16 -18.45 12.34
C PHE A 107 -8.47 -18.61 13.13
N SER A 108 -9.48 -19.17 12.50
CA SER A 108 -10.71 -19.57 13.17
C SER A 108 -10.90 -21.09 13.08
N ASP A 109 -11.70 -21.62 13.99
CA ASP A 109 -12.08 -23.05 14.00
C ASP A 109 -13.44 -23.30 13.34
N THR A 110 -13.91 -22.31 12.60
CA THR A 110 -15.19 -22.32 11.91
C THR A 110 -15.05 -22.78 10.46
N THR A 111 -16.17 -22.90 9.76
CA THR A 111 -16.21 -23.12 8.31
C THR A 111 -16.19 -21.83 7.51
N ASP A 112 -15.62 -20.77 8.08
CA ASP A 112 -15.51 -19.47 7.43
C ASP A 112 -14.64 -19.54 6.17
N TRP A 113 -14.93 -18.69 5.21
CA TRP A 113 -14.22 -18.61 3.94
C TRP A 113 -12.72 -18.27 4.09
N ASP A 114 -12.34 -17.66 5.21
CA ASP A 114 -10.99 -17.18 5.52
C ASP A 114 -10.33 -17.94 6.69
N VAL A 115 -10.83 -19.14 7.01
CA VAL A 115 -10.44 -19.92 8.19
C VAL A 115 -8.93 -20.12 8.36
N ASN A 116 -8.17 -20.20 7.27
CA ASN A 116 -6.73 -20.50 7.27
C ASN A 116 -5.83 -19.36 6.78
N GLN A 117 -6.37 -18.27 6.26
CA GLN A 117 -5.58 -17.13 5.75
C GLN A 117 -6.24 -15.82 6.19
N LYS A 118 -5.53 -14.99 6.94
CA LYS A 118 -5.98 -13.66 7.36
C LYS A 118 -4.81 -12.66 7.33
N ALA A 119 -4.48 -12.23 6.13
CA ALA A 119 -3.38 -11.34 5.84
C ALA A 119 -3.85 -9.88 5.77
N GLY A 120 -3.76 -9.15 6.87
CA GLY A 120 -4.33 -7.81 7.04
C GLY A 120 -3.38 -6.65 6.75
N TYR A 121 -3.95 -5.57 6.21
CA TYR A 121 -3.26 -4.34 5.81
C TYR A 121 -4.04 -3.12 6.30
N ILE A 122 -3.34 -2.04 6.59
CA ILE A 122 -3.93 -0.76 7.00
C ILE A 122 -4.84 -0.25 5.88
N ALA A 123 -6.10 0.05 6.22
CA ALA A 123 -7.01 0.76 5.34
C ALA A 123 -7.24 2.17 5.89
N LEU A 124 -7.12 3.18 5.06
CA LEU A 124 -7.19 4.60 5.38
C LEU A 124 -6.08 5.07 6.32
N GLN A 125 -5.04 5.54 5.72
CA GLN A 125 -3.94 6.19 6.42
C GLN A 125 -3.80 7.63 5.92
N ASP A 126 -3.20 8.52 6.72
CA ASP A 126 -2.67 9.78 6.20
C ASP A 126 -1.56 9.46 5.20
N ASN A 127 -1.85 9.73 3.93
CA ASN A 127 -0.99 9.40 2.80
C ASN A 127 -0.06 10.57 2.39
N GLU A 128 -0.06 11.68 3.12
CA GLU A 128 0.84 12.80 2.83
C GLU A 128 2.29 12.44 3.17
N TRP A 129 3.20 12.71 2.23
CA TRP A 129 4.63 12.43 2.37
C TRP A 129 5.27 13.21 3.52
N GLY A 130 5.80 12.50 4.50
CA GLY A 130 6.31 13.10 5.73
C GLY A 130 5.22 13.64 6.66
N GLY A 131 3.96 13.27 6.42
CA GLY A 131 2.80 13.58 7.23
C GLY A 131 2.73 12.81 8.54
N SER A 132 1.53 12.67 9.07
CA SER A 132 1.32 12.02 10.37
C SER A 132 1.44 10.50 10.30
N TYR A 133 1.17 9.88 9.16
CA TYR A 133 1.03 8.43 8.99
C TYR A 133 0.01 7.81 9.93
N ALA A 134 -0.94 8.61 10.40
CA ALA A 134 -1.97 8.14 11.30
C ALA A 134 -2.92 7.17 10.61
N TRP A 135 -3.28 6.08 11.30
CA TRP A 135 -4.38 5.24 10.86
C TRP A 135 -5.69 5.97 11.09
N GLU A 136 -6.42 6.29 10.04
CA GLU A 136 -7.62 7.10 10.09
C GLU A 136 -8.89 6.28 10.31
N LYS A 137 -9.89 6.95 10.90
CA LYS A 137 -11.21 6.38 11.07
C LYS A 137 -12.15 6.74 9.92
N TYR A 138 -13.03 5.81 9.62
CA TYR A 138 -14.24 6.06 8.87
C TYR A 138 -15.43 5.45 9.61
N ASP A 139 -16.52 6.21 9.74
CA ASP A 139 -17.73 5.83 10.49
C ASP A 139 -17.41 5.34 11.93
N GLY A 140 -16.53 6.10 12.63
CA GLY A 140 -16.12 5.79 14.01
C GLY A 140 -15.18 4.60 14.17
N LYS A 141 -14.81 3.91 13.10
CA LYS A 141 -14.04 2.66 13.08
C LYS A 141 -12.70 2.82 12.40
N TYR A 142 -11.67 2.13 12.89
CA TYR A 142 -10.47 1.80 12.13
C TYR A 142 -10.78 0.60 11.23
N TRP A 143 -10.35 0.66 9.99
CA TRP A 143 -10.58 -0.38 9.00
C TRP A 143 -9.28 -1.06 8.59
N MET A 144 -9.35 -2.34 8.36
CA MET A 144 -8.29 -3.18 7.82
C MET A 144 -8.84 -3.92 6.61
N SER A 145 -8.14 -3.89 5.52
CA SER A 145 -8.39 -4.77 4.39
C SER A 145 -7.49 -6.01 4.52
N TYR A 146 -7.93 -7.16 4.06
CA TYR A 146 -7.13 -8.38 4.13
C TYR A 146 -7.43 -9.32 2.97
N PHE A 147 -6.49 -10.15 2.61
CA PHE A 147 -6.85 -11.34 1.85
C PHE A 147 -7.04 -12.53 2.79
N GLY A 148 -7.96 -13.40 2.42
CA GLY A 148 -8.29 -14.59 3.18
C GLY A 148 -8.54 -15.80 2.29
N GLY A 149 -8.50 -16.98 2.89
CA GLY A 149 -8.75 -18.24 2.21
C GLY A 149 -8.97 -19.41 3.18
N ASP A 150 -9.57 -20.46 2.66
CA ASP A 150 -9.90 -21.68 3.41
C ASP A 150 -8.83 -22.79 3.30
N SER A 151 -7.87 -22.62 2.40
CA SER A 151 -6.84 -23.62 2.16
C SER A 151 -5.62 -23.39 3.06
N ARG A 152 -4.99 -24.49 3.48
CA ARG A 152 -3.75 -24.44 4.24
C ARG A 152 -2.55 -24.38 3.30
N GLY A 153 -1.53 -23.62 3.68
CA GLY A 153 -0.30 -23.46 2.95
C GLY A 153 -0.02 -22.00 2.59
N TYR A 154 1.16 -21.73 2.07
CA TYR A 154 1.61 -20.40 1.69
C TYR A 154 0.78 -19.89 0.50
N GLU A 155 -0.05 -18.89 0.71
CA GLU A 155 -0.95 -18.31 -0.29
C GLU A 155 -1.75 -19.36 -1.09
N ALA A 156 -2.16 -20.43 -0.39
CA ALA A 156 -2.73 -21.61 -1.02
C ALA A 156 -4.22 -21.44 -1.33
N GLY A 157 -4.66 -22.09 -2.42
CA GLY A 157 -6.05 -22.14 -2.82
C GLY A 157 -6.57 -20.86 -3.46
N ILE A 158 -7.87 -20.65 -3.36
CA ILE A 158 -8.52 -19.43 -3.83
C ILE A 158 -8.52 -18.40 -2.70
N LEU A 159 -7.83 -17.30 -2.92
CA LEU A 159 -7.83 -16.17 -2.01
C LEU A 159 -8.81 -15.10 -2.49
N SER A 160 -9.47 -14.46 -1.53
CA SER A 160 -10.45 -13.40 -1.73
C SER A 160 -10.14 -12.23 -0.80
N ILE A 161 -10.69 -11.05 -1.06
CA ILE A 161 -10.47 -9.86 -0.24
C ILE A 161 -11.62 -9.67 0.73
N GLY A 162 -11.30 -9.47 2.00
CA GLY A 162 -12.22 -9.13 3.07
C GLY A 162 -11.92 -7.79 3.71
N MET A 163 -12.86 -7.32 4.52
CA MET A 163 -12.70 -6.12 5.36
C MET A 163 -12.92 -6.48 6.82
N ALA A 164 -12.09 -5.91 7.68
CA ALA A 164 -12.22 -5.99 9.13
C ALA A 164 -12.21 -4.60 9.75
N TYR A 165 -12.72 -4.46 10.96
CA TYR A 165 -12.76 -3.18 11.66
C TYR A 165 -12.65 -3.33 13.17
N THR A 166 -12.26 -2.25 13.83
CA THR A 166 -12.33 -2.09 15.28
C THR A 166 -12.73 -0.68 15.66
N GLU A 167 -13.42 -0.54 16.78
CA GLU A 167 -13.72 0.76 17.44
C GLU A 167 -12.67 1.09 18.50
N GLN A 168 -11.90 0.09 18.94
CA GLN A 168 -10.82 0.20 19.90
C GLN A 168 -9.57 0.82 19.28
N SER A 169 -8.52 1.05 20.08
CA SER A 169 -7.25 1.53 19.58
C SER A 169 -6.57 0.48 18.68
N PRO A 170 -6.11 0.83 17.48
CA PRO A 170 -5.41 -0.11 16.60
C PRO A 170 -4.00 -0.45 17.12
N THR A 171 -3.56 0.19 18.22
CA THR A 171 -2.26 -0.05 18.87
C THR A 171 -2.34 -1.10 19.98
N GLU A 172 -3.54 -1.63 20.23
CA GLU A 172 -3.77 -2.66 21.22
C GLU A 172 -3.99 -4.02 20.57
N VAL A 173 -3.51 -5.06 21.23
CA VAL A 173 -3.71 -6.45 20.77
C VAL A 173 -5.10 -6.89 21.16
N HIS A 174 -5.96 -7.03 20.17
CA HIS A 174 -7.31 -7.57 20.29
C HIS A 174 -7.76 -8.12 18.94
N GLU A 175 -8.76 -8.97 18.94
CA GLU A 175 -9.32 -9.50 17.70
C GLU A 175 -10.17 -8.44 16.98
N TRP A 176 -9.92 -8.29 15.68
CA TRP A 176 -10.67 -7.38 14.81
C TRP A 176 -11.96 -8.06 14.32
N LYS A 177 -13.05 -7.30 14.28
CA LYS A 177 -14.33 -7.77 13.73
C LYS A 177 -14.24 -7.81 12.21
N ARG A 178 -14.50 -8.96 11.62
CA ARG A 178 -14.52 -9.17 10.16
C ARG A 178 -15.92 -9.03 9.62
N LEU A 179 -16.06 -8.61 8.36
CA LEU A 179 -17.32 -8.80 7.63
C LEU A 179 -17.49 -10.29 7.35
N ASP A 180 -18.75 -10.76 7.37
CA ASP A 180 -19.10 -12.19 7.25
C ASP A 180 -18.71 -12.79 5.89
N LYS A 181 -18.62 -11.96 4.86
CA LYS A 181 -18.33 -12.37 3.48
C LYS A 181 -17.16 -11.59 2.91
N PRO A 182 -16.42 -12.16 1.96
CA PRO A 182 -15.43 -11.38 1.20
C PRO A 182 -16.15 -10.26 0.45
N VAL A 183 -15.44 -9.14 0.25
CA VAL A 183 -15.94 -7.98 -0.49
C VAL A 183 -15.58 -8.04 -1.96
N LEU A 184 -14.53 -8.78 -2.33
CA LEU A 184 -14.18 -9.13 -3.70
C LEU A 184 -13.70 -10.58 -3.75
N THR A 185 -14.15 -11.32 -4.76
CA THR A 185 -13.75 -12.70 -4.96
C THR A 185 -13.48 -12.99 -6.45
N PRO A 186 -12.58 -13.93 -6.78
CA PRO A 186 -12.39 -14.36 -8.17
C PRO A 186 -13.62 -15.06 -8.77
N LYS A 187 -14.68 -15.28 -7.98
CA LYS A 187 -15.92 -15.93 -8.40
C LYS A 187 -17.07 -14.94 -8.63
N ASP A 188 -16.84 -13.64 -8.46
CA ASP A 188 -17.85 -12.63 -8.72
C ASP A 188 -18.22 -12.58 -10.21
N ARG A 189 -19.36 -12.00 -10.53
CA ARG A 189 -19.85 -11.94 -11.92
C ARG A 189 -19.13 -10.90 -12.78
N ASP A 190 -18.51 -9.92 -12.13
CA ASP A 190 -17.82 -8.77 -12.75
C ASP A 190 -16.31 -8.94 -12.85
N VAL A 191 -15.78 -10.17 -12.59
CA VAL A 191 -14.35 -10.47 -12.76
C VAL A 191 -13.88 -10.23 -14.19
N SER A 192 -12.66 -9.79 -14.30
CA SER A 192 -11.97 -9.57 -15.56
C SER A 192 -11.05 -10.76 -15.90
N TRP A 193 -10.45 -10.74 -17.08
CA TRP A 193 -9.52 -11.76 -17.55
C TRP A 193 -8.28 -11.93 -16.66
N TRP A 194 -7.92 -10.93 -15.88
CA TRP A 194 -6.69 -10.89 -15.10
C TRP A 194 -6.91 -11.15 -13.58
N ASP A 195 -8.13 -11.16 -13.06
CA ASP A 195 -8.44 -11.29 -11.64
C ASP A 195 -9.44 -12.40 -11.28
N ASN A 196 -9.61 -13.38 -12.20
CA ASN A 196 -10.60 -14.45 -12.08
C ASN A 196 -10.05 -15.76 -11.47
N SER A 197 -8.83 -15.75 -10.90
CA SER A 197 -8.25 -16.96 -10.29
C SER A 197 -7.99 -16.82 -8.80
N THR A 198 -7.26 -15.79 -8.38
CA THR A 198 -6.94 -15.54 -6.96
C THR A 198 -6.54 -14.08 -6.76
N MET A 199 -6.75 -13.58 -5.54
CA MET A 199 -6.46 -12.20 -5.13
C MET A 199 -5.50 -12.19 -3.95
N TYR A 200 -4.68 -11.15 -3.85
CA TYR A 200 -3.63 -11.04 -2.86
C TYR A 200 -3.71 -9.70 -2.11
N LYS A 201 -2.56 -9.13 -1.74
CA LYS A 201 -2.46 -7.87 -1.01
C LYS A 201 -3.25 -6.76 -1.68
N ASN A 202 -3.80 -5.94 -0.84
CA ASN A 202 -4.57 -4.77 -1.23
C ASN A 202 -4.24 -3.57 -0.33
N SER A 203 -4.46 -2.38 -0.84
CA SER A 203 -4.25 -1.11 -0.17
C SER A 203 -5.45 -0.22 -0.40
N VAL A 204 -5.98 0.40 0.65
CA VAL A 204 -7.17 1.24 0.56
C VAL A 204 -6.81 2.67 0.90
N ILE A 205 -7.18 3.60 0.03
CA ILE A 205 -7.00 5.03 0.23
C ILE A 205 -8.34 5.78 0.12
N ARG A 206 -8.37 7.00 0.64
CA ARG A 206 -9.47 7.94 0.43
C ARG A 206 -9.28 8.68 -0.91
N ASP A 207 -10.30 8.69 -1.74
CA ASP A 207 -10.37 9.55 -2.93
C ASP A 207 -11.08 10.86 -2.55
N GLU A 208 -10.31 11.80 -2.00
CA GLU A 208 -10.87 13.06 -1.49
C GLU A 208 -11.50 13.91 -2.58
N ASN A 209 -10.93 13.90 -3.77
CA ASN A 209 -11.40 14.65 -4.92
C ASN A 209 -12.46 13.88 -5.72
N ARG A 210 -12.76 12.64 -5.36
CA ARG A 210 -13.64 11.74 -6.08
C ARG A 210 -13.27 11.63 -7.57
N GLU A 211 -12.01 11.40 -7.84
CA GLU A 211 -11.49 11.19 -9.20
C GLU A 211 -12.16 9.99 -9.88
N THR A 212 -12.49 8.97 -9.08
CA THR A 212 -13.24 7.78 -9.51
C THR A 212 -14.76 7.96 -9.43
N GLY A 213 -15.26 9.04 -8.82
CA GLY A 213 -16.67 9.24 -8.47
C GLY A 213 -17.05 8.67 -7.09
N HIS A 214 -16.16 7.89 -6.44
CA HIS A 214 -16.38 7.22 -5.16
C HIS A 214 -15.50 7.80 -4.05
N ARG A 215 -15.74 7.40 -2.79
CA ARG A 215 -14.96 7.86 -1.62
C ARG A 215 -13.65 7.14 -1.44
N PHE A 216 -13.61 5.86 -1.78
CA PHE A 216 -12.50 4.98 -1.47
C PHE A 216 -12.06 4.23 -2.71
N ILE A 217 -10.76 4.09 -2.83
CA ILE A 217 -10.12 3.28 -3.86
C ILE A 217 -9.35 2.16 -3.15
N MET A 218 -9.51 0.94 -3.61
CA MET A 218 -8.68 -0.20 -3.27
C MET A 218 -7.82 -0.54 -4.49
N TYR A 219 -6.51 -0.55 -4.29
CA TYR A 219 -5.60 -1.20 -5.23
C TYR A 219 -5.33 -2.61 -4.75
N TYR A 220 -5.51 -3.60 -5.60
CA TYR A 220 -5.31 -5.00 -5.24
C TYR A 220 -4.54 -5.73 -6.31
N ASN A 221 -3.67 -6.67 -5.91
CA ASN A 221 -3.06 -7.57 -6.87
C ASN A 221 -3.86 -8.86 -6.98
N ALA A 222 -3.94 -9.34 -8.21
CA ALA A 222 -4.62 -10.57 -8.55
C ALA A 222 -3.97 -11.19 -9.80
N ARG A 223 -4.30 -12.45 -10.04
CA ARG A 223 -3.96 -13.13 -11.29
C ARG A 223 -5.19 -13.78 -11.91
N GLY A 224 -5.16 -13.86 -13.24
CA GLY A 224 -6.14 -14.59 -14.02
C GLY A 224 -5.85 -16.09 -14.04
N ASP A 225 -6.73 -16.84 -14.70
CA ASP A 225 -6.54 -18.28 -14.89
C ASP A 225 -5.30 -18.55 -15.76
N SER A 226 -4.72 -19.74 -15.58
CA SER A 226 -3.53 -20.19 -16.29
C SER A 226 -3.82 -20.90 -17.62
N ILE A 227 -5.07 -20.91 -18.10
CA ILE A 227 -5.43 -21.49 -19.41
C ILE A 227 -4.68 -20.74 -20.51
N ASN A 228 -4.56 -19.42 -20.38
CA ASN A 228 -3.64 -18.62 -21.17
C ASN A 228 -2.44 -18.21 -20.27
N PRO A 229 -1.20 -18.61 -20.60
CA PRO A 229 -0.02 -18.24 -19.79
C PRO A 229 0.12 -16.74 -19.53
N ALA A 230 -0.37 -15.89 -20.45
CA ALA A 230 -0.38 -14.43 -20.24
C ALA A 230 -1.34 -13.99 -19.13
N HIS A 231 -2.36 -14.78 -18.77
CA HIS A 231 -3.29 -14.49 -17.70
C HIS A 231 -2.74 -14.84 -16.32
N GLY A 232 -1.79 -15.77 -16.22
CA GLY A 232 -1.19 -16.21 -14.96
C GLY A 232 -0.26 -15.20 -14.30
N ALA A 233 0.07 -14.08 -14.94
CA ALA A 233 0.84 -13.02 -14.34
C ALA A 233 0.02 -12.26 -13.27
N GLU A 234 0.67 -11.85 -12.18
CA GLU A 234 0.03 -11.00 -11.17
C GLU A 234 0.10 -9.53 -11.59
N ARG A 235 -0.99 -8.82 -11.36
CA ARG A 235 -1.20 -7.44 -11.77
C ARG A 235 -1.88 -6.66 -10.66
N ILE A 236 -1.78 -5.33 -10.73
CA ILE A 236 -2.48 -4.44 -9.82
C ILE A 236 -3.66 -3.82 -10.56
N GLY A 237 -4.85 -3.91 -9.98
CA GLY A 237 -6.04 -3.24 -10.44
C GLY A 237 -6.76 -2.50 -9.33
N MET A 238 -7.97 -2.05 -9.63
CA MET A 238 -8.73 -1.15 -8.77
C MET A 238 -10.12 -1.67 -8.46
N ALA A 239 -10.59 -1.38 -7.25
CA ALA A 239 -11.99 -1.42 -6.86
C ALA A 239 -12.35 -0.15 -6.10
N VAL A 240 -13.63 0.20 -6.04
CA VAL A 240 -14.14 1.43 -5.43
C VAL A 240 -15.27 1.14 -4.46
N SER A 241 -15.44 2.04 -3.48
CA SER A 241 -16.51 1.96 -2.49
C SER A 241 -16.87 3.34 -1.94
N ASP A 242 -18.09 3.47 -1.42
CA ASP A 242 -18.51 4.65 -0.66
C ASP A 242 -18.70 4.38 0.85
N ASP A 243 -18.59 3.12 1.29
CA ASP A 243 -18.93 2.71 2.66
C ASP A 243 -18.01 1.66 3.31
N MET A 244 -16.90 1.28 2.66
CA MET A 244 -15.96 0.24 3.10
C MET A 244 -16.52 -1.19 3.15
N LYS A 245 -17.78 -1.39 2.85
CA LYS A 245 -18.46 -2.69 2.95
C LYS A 245 -18.86 -3.24 1.60
N ASN A 246 -19.28 -2.35 0.70
CA ASN A 246 -19.69 -2.68 -0.65
C ASN A 246 -18.63 -2.17 -1.62
N TRP A 247 -18.00 -3.08 -2.34
CA TRP A 247 -16.91 -2.81 -3.27
C TRP A 247 -17.30 -3.30 -4.67
N GLU A 248 -16.93 -2.54 -5.68
CA GLU A 248 -17.08 -2.91 -7.07
C GLU A 248 -15.78 -2.68 -7.83
N ARG A 249 -15.49 -3.53 -8.81
CA ARG A 249 -14.30 -3.38 -9.65
C ARG A 249 -14.37 -2.11 -10.47
N PHE A 250 -13.25 -1.40 -10.55
CA PHE A 250 -13.15 -0.17 -11.31
C PHE A 250 -12.25 -0.37 -12.53
N GLY A 251 -12.83 -0.23 -13.72
CA GLY A 251 -12.13 -0.53 -14.98
C GLY A 251 -12.14 -2.03 -15.31
N LYS A 252 -11.69 -2.36 -16.53
CA LYS A 252 -11.61 -3.75 -17.02
C LYS A 252 -10.18 -4.28 -17.06
N ASP A 253 -9.22 -3.37 -17.13
CA ASP A 253 -7.81 -3.66 -17.25
C ASP A 253 -7.06 -3.26 -15.98
N PRO A 254 -5.97 -3.95 -15.64
CA PRO A 254 -5.15 -3.58 -14.50
C PRO A 254 -4.43 -2.25 -14.74
N VAL A 255 -4.14 -1.52 -13.67
CA VAL A 255 -3.44 -0.23 -13.73
C VAL A 255 -1.92 -0.39 -13.80
N ILE A 256 -1.38 -1.52 -13.31
CA ILE A 256 0.02 -1.94 -13.48
C ILE A 256 0.04 -3.35 -14.10
N ASN A 257 0.71 -3.48 -15.25
CA ASN A 257 0.75 -4.73 -16.04
C ASN A 257 2.07 -4.91 -16.78
N HIS A 258 2.91 -5.80 -16.31
CA HIS A 258 4.16 -6.19 -16.99
C HIS A 258 4.02 -7.47 -17.83
N HIS A 259 2.79 -7.93 -18.04
CA HIS A 259 2.43 -9.09 -18.90
C HIS A 259 2.97 -10.45 -18.46
N LYS A 260 3.94 -10.52 -17.57
CA LYS A 260 4.52 -11.75 -17.00
C LYS A 260 5.02 -11.50 -15.57
N GLY A 261 5.21 -12.57 -14.81
CA GLY A 261 5.72 -12.49 -13.43
C GLY A 261 4.72 -11.82 -12.49
N ILE A 262 5.23 -11.03 -11.56
CA ILE A 262 4.44 -10.40 -10.50
C ILE A 262 4.65 -8.89 -10.54
N SER A 263 3.55 -8.14 -10.47
CA SER A 263 3.50 -6.74 -10.07
C SER A 263 2.47 -6.63 -8.96
N GLY A 264 2.89 -6.27 -7.76
CA GLY A 264 2.01 -6.38 -6.60
C GLY A 264 2.35 -5.47 -5.44
N ASP A 265 1.53 -5.55 -4.41
CA ASP A 265 1.69 -4.92 -3.11
C ASP A 265 1.73 -3.39 -3.16
N ALA A 266 0.81 -2.78 -3.92
CA ALA A 266 0.69 -1.34 -4.02
C ALA A 266 0.61 -0.66 -2.65
N TYR A 267 1.40 0.41 -2.45
CA TYR A 267 1.32 1.34 -1.34
C TYR A 267 1.37 2.77 -1.88
N ILE A 268 0.45 3.62 -1.47
CA ILE A 268 0.22 4.93 -2.09
C ILE A 268 0.61 6.06 -1.14
N GLN A 269 1.38 7.04 -1.66
CA GLN A 269 1.73 8.28 -0.97
C GLN A 269 1.51 9.48 -1.89
N ARG A 270 1.21 10.64 -1.31
CA ARG A 270 1.16 11.91 -2.03
C ARG A 270 2.47 12.67 -1.84
N ILE A 271 3.21 12.86 -2.92
CA ILE A 271 4.53 13.49 -2.93
C ILE A 271 4.54 14.63 -3.95
N ASN A 272 4.88 15.85 -3.54
CA ASN A 272 5.01 17.01 -4.45
C ASN A 272 3.80 17.18 -5.40
N ASP A 273 2.59 17.10 -4.87
CA ASP A 273 1.31 17.23 -5.59
C ASP A 273 0.99 16.12 -6.61
N VAL A 274 1.75 15.04 -6.63
CA VAL A 274 1.44 13.83 -7.40
C VAL A 274 1.27 12.63 -6.47
N TRP A 275 0.57 11.62 -6.97
CA TRP A 275 0.43 10.34 -6.29
C TRP A 275 1.55 9.39 -6.71
N VAL A 276 2.15 8.73 -5.76
CA VAL A 276 3.23 7.76 -5.97
C VAL A 276 2.77 6.41 -5.43
N MET A 277 2.73 5.42 -6.31
CA MET A 277 2.49 4.03 -5.97
C MET A 277 3.82 3.31 -5.85
N PHE A 278 4.20 2.90 -4.64
CA PHE A 278 5.28 1.95 -4.43
C PHE A 278 4.71 0.54 -4.65
N TYR A 279 5.43 -0.27 -5.40
CA TYR A 279 5.04 -1.66 -5.66
C TYR A 279 6.28 -2.52 -5.88
N PHE A 280 6.13 -3.84 -5.87
CA PHE A 280 7.24 -4.72 -6.21
C PHE A 280 7.00 -5.43 -7.54
N GLY A 281 8.10 -5.77 -8.19
CA GLY A 281 8.14 -6.64 -9.36
C GLY A 281 8.92 -7.92 -9.06
N ALA A 282 8.52 -9.04 -9.68
CA ALA A 282 9.27 -10.28 -9.62
C ALA A 282 9.09 -11.08 -10.93
N PHE A 283 10.14 -11.80 -11.34
CA PHE A 283 10.14 -12.76 -12.46
C PHE A 283 9.86 -12.19 -13.87
N TRP A 284 9.66 -10.88 -14.03
CA TRP A 284 9.66 -10.24 -15.35
C TRP A 284 11.02 -9.62 -15.71
N LYS A 285 11.91 -9.52 -14.72
CA LYS A 285 13.37 -9.47 -14.79
C LYS A 285 13.93 -10.30 -13.63
N ASP A 286 15.25 -10.44 -13.52
CA ASP A 286 15.87 -11.28 -12.50
C ASP A 286 15.53 -10.84 -11.08
N GLY A 287 15.22 -11.80 -10.20
CA GLY A 287 14.94 -11.59 -8.79
C GLY A 287 13.57 -11.00 -8.49
N ALA A 288 13.48 -10.32 -7.35
CA ALA A 288 12.37 -9.48 -6.95
C ALA A 288 12.91 -8.14 -6.42
N PHE A 289 12.25 -7.07 -6.76
CA PHE A 289 12.73 -5.70 -6.59
C PHE A 289 11.57 -4.75 -6.35
N ASN A 290 11.84 -3.59 -5.75
CA ASN A 290 10.85 -2.56 -5.46
C ASN A 290 10.98 -1.37 -6.42
N ARG A 291 9.84 -0.87 -6.88
CA ARG A 291 9.71 0.20 -7.86
C ARG A 291 8.60 1.19 -7.46
N PHE A 292 8.35 2.15 -8.34
CA PHE A 292 7.22 3.05 -8.20
C PHE A 292 6.61 3.43 -9.54
N ALA A 293 5.37 3.89 -9.49
CA ALA A 293 4.67 4.55 -10.58
C ALA A 293 4.07 5.86 -10.06
N VAL A 294 3.82 6.82 -10.94
CA VAL A 294 3.31 8.15 -10.60
C VAL A 294 2.00 8.43 -11.31
N SER A 295 1.06 9.06 -10.61
CA SER A 295 -0.23 9.46 -11.14
C SER A 295 -0.61 10.88 -10.69
N ASN A 296 -1.40 11.58 -11.48
CA ASN A 296 -2.03 12.84 -11.11
C ASN A 296 -3.54 12.73 -10.85
N ASP A 297 -4.11 11.51 -11.00
CA ASP A 297 -5.55 11.28 -10.91
C ASP A 297 -5.95 9.97 -10.21
N LEU A 298 -4.98 9.21 -9.66
CA LEU A 298 -5.20 7.91 -9.01
C LEU A 298 -5.68 6.80 -9.95
N ILE A 299 -5.90 7.09 -11.23
CA ILE A 299 -6.44 6.13 -12.22
C ILE A 299 -5.38 5.74 -13.25
N HIS A 300 -4.68 6.73 -13.79
CA HIS A 300 -3.67 6.53 -14.82
C HIS A 300 -2.27 6.65 -14.21
N TRP A 301 -1.50 5.58 -14.31
CA TRP A 301 -0.18 5.47 -13.70
C TRP A 301 0.92 5.41 -14.76
N LYS A 302 1.93 6.27 -14.63
CA LYS A 302 3.18 6.21 -15.42
C LYS A 302 4.21 5.46 -14.61
N ASP A 303 4.69 4.35 -15.15
CA ASP A 303 5.71 3.52 -14.49
C ASP A 303 7.10 4.15 -14.58
N TRP A 304 7.90 3.98 -13.52
CA TRP A 304 9.31 4.37 -13.51
C TRP A 304 10.15 3.41 -14.33
N GLU A 305 10.90 3.91 -15.31
CA GLU A 305 11.71 3.10 -16.20
C GLU A 305 13.21 3.02 -15.80
N GLY A 306 13.61 3.79 -14.77
CA GLY A 306 15.00 3.83 -14.28
C GLY A 306 15.35 2.69 -13.32
N GLU A 307 16.33 2.96 -12.47
CA GLU A 307 16.84 2.00 -11.47
C GLU A 307 15.77 1.62 -10.44
N ASP A 308 15.82 0.39 -9.96
CA ASP A 308 14.95 -0.06 -8.88
C ASP A 308 15.27 0.69 -7.58
N LEU A 309 14.25 0.93 -6.77
CA LEU A 309 14.45 1.52 -5.44
C LEU A 309 15.20 0.57 -4.51
N ILE A 310 14.88 -0.71 -4.56
CA ILE A 310 15.56 -1.77 -3.80
C ILE A 310 15.58 -3.04 -4.66
N SER A 311 16.73 -3.71 -4.66
CA SER A 311 16.92 -5.04 -5.22
C SER A 311 17.77 -5.88 -4.27
N SER A 312 17.82 -7.18 -4.50
CA SER A 312 18.65 -8.12 -3.72
C SER A 312 20.14 -7.78 -3.85
N SER A 313 20.85 -7.65 -2.72
CA SER A 313 22.29 -7.39 -2.70
C SER A 313 23.01 -7.98 -1.49
N GLU A 314 22.29 -8.25 -0.39
CA GLU A 314 22.85 -8.68 0.90
C GLU A 314 22.54 -10.15 1.16
N ASP A 315 23.31 -10.79 2.03
CA ASP A 315 23.12 -12.20 2.37
C ASP A 315 21.72 -12.50 2.95
N TYR A 316 21.12 -11.55 3.64
CA TYR A 316 19.79 -11.70 4.21
C TYR A 316 18.65 -11.51 3.18
N ASP A 317 18.91 -10.91 2.01
CA ASP A 317 17.91 -10.68 0.96
C ASP A 317 18.31 -11.20 -0.42
N ASN A 318 19.34 -12.04 -0.50
CA ASN A 318 19.99 -12.48 -1.75
C ASN A 318 19.12 -13.38 -2.66
N ARG A 319 17.87 -13.63 -2.28
CA ARG A 319 16.86 -14.25 -3.12
C ARG A 319 15.80 -13.27 -3.55
N PHE A 320 15.20 -12.52 -2.59
CA PHE A 320 14.16 -11.53 -2.87
C PHE A 320 14.26 -10.34 -1.92
N ALA A 321 14.14 -9.14 -2.47
CA ALA A 321 13.92 -7.89 -1.75
C ALA A 321 12.65 -7.24 -2.32
N HIS A 322 11.48 -7.40 -1.64
CA HIS A 322 10.18 -7.10 -2.23
C HIS A 322 9.14 -6.61 -1.21
N LYS A 323 7.94 -6.24 -1.66
CA LYS A 323 6.79 -5.86 -0.81
C LYS A 323 7.05 -4.59 -0.02
N SER A 324 7.09 -3.47 -0.73
CA SER A 324 7.42 -2.13 -0.21
C SER A 324 6.43 -1.59 0.82
N PHE A 325 6.98 -0.88 1.82
CA PHE A 325 6.25 0.11 2.60
C PHE A 325 7.19 1.27 2.94
N VAL A 326 6.87 2.49 2.51
CA VAL A 326 7.82 3.62 2.56
C VAL A 326 7.26 4.76 3.39
N VAL A 327 8.04 5.25 4.35
CA VAL A 327 7.68 6.42 5.17
C VAL A 327 8.82 7.42 5.20
N LYS A 328 8.52 8.72 5.31
CA LYS A 328 9.49 9.79 5.56
C LYS A 328 9.29 10.34 6.95
N HIS A 329 10.33 10.35 7.76
CA HIS A 329 10.28 10.90 9.10
C HIS A 329 11.55 11.68 9.43
N ASN A 330 11.41 12.90 9.97
CA ASN A 330 12.53 13.78 10.34
C ASN A 330 13.56 13.96 9.22
N GLY A 331 13.08 14.04 7.96
CA GLY A 331 13.91 14.22 6.78
C GLY A 331 14.70 12.98 6.34
N VAL A 332 14.37 11.80 6.88
CA VAL A 332 14.91 10.48 6.47
C VAL A 332 13.78 9.65 5.87
N VAL A 333 14.04 9.03 4.72
CA VAL A 333 13.14 8.04 4.13
C VAL A 333 13.52 6.67 4.65
N TYR A 334 12.53 5.89 5.07
CA TYR A 334 12.63 4.51 5.52
C TYR A 334 11.81 3.65 4.58
N HIS A 335 12.48 2.77 3.86
CA HIS A 335 11.85 1.83 2.95
C HIS A 335 11.89 0.44 3.55
N PHE A 336 10.80 0.03 4.18
CA PHE A 336 10.61 -1.32 4.70
C PHE A 336 10.30 -2.28 3.57
N TYR A 337 10.83 -3.49 3.66
CA TYR A 337 10.59 -4.53 2.67
C TYR A 337 10.74 -5.92 3.28
N CYS A 338 10.15 -6.91 2.63
CA CYS A 338 10.36 -8.31 2.96
C CYS A 338 11.69 -8.78 2.35
N ALA A 339 12.61 -9.21 3.20
CA ALA A 339 13.89 -9.77 2.85
C ALA A 339 13.85 -11.30 2.89
N VAL A 340 14.27 -11.95 1.80
CA VAL A 340 14.29 -13.40 1.68
C VAL A 340 15.66 -13.85 1.20
N ASN A 341 16.30 -14.73 1.96
CA ASN A 341 17.58 -15.29 1.58
C ASN A 341 17.44 -16.62 0.80
N LYS A 342 18.56 -17.15 0.31
CA LYS A 342 18.60 -18.42 -0.46
C LYS A 342 18.18 -19.64 0.36
N LYS A 343 18.16 -19.57 1.69
CA LYS A 343 17.65 -20.62 2.58
C LYS A 343 16.15 -20.53 2.80
N ASP A 344 15.44 -19.60 2.14
CA ASP A 344 14.02 -19.29 2.28
C ASP A 344 13.62 -18.75 3.68
N GLN A 345 14.59 -18.22 4.44
CA GLN A 345 14.32 -17.47 5.67
C GLN A 345 13.77 -16.11 5.28
N ARG A 346 12.76 -15.62 6.03
CA ARG A 346 12.05 -14.38 5.71
C ARG A 346 11.93 -13.49 6.94
N GLY A 347 12.29 -12.25 6.77
CA GLY A 347 12.19 -11.19 7.78
C GLY A 347 11.85 -9.85 7.15
N ILE A 348 11.72 -8.85 7.98
CA ILE A 348 11.51 -7.47 7.55
C ILE A 348 12.82 -6.74 7.67
N ALA A 349 13.24 -6.12 6.56
CA ALA A 349 14.41 -5.25 6.49
C ALA A 349 14.01 -3.80 6.20
N VAL A 350 14.94 -2.88 6.41
CA VAL A 350 14.76 -1.47 6.06
C VAL A 350 16.01 -0.93 5.36
N ALA A 351 15.77 -0.13 4.32
CA ALA A 351 16.78 0.73 3.73
C ALA A 351 16.43 2.20 3.98
N THR A 352 17.42 3.07 4.04
CA THR A 352 17.26 4.47 4.44
C THR A 352 17.91 5.43 3.45
N SER A 353 17.39 6.68 3.39
CA SER A 353 17.97 7.74 2.55
C SER A 353 19.24 8.37 3.13
N ARG A 354 19.57 8.09 4.39
CA ARG A 354 20.82 8.49 5.07
C ARG A 354 21.45 7.25 5.68
N ASP A 355 22.77 7.27 5.80
CA ASP A 355 23.46 6.25 6.56
C ASP A 355 23.04 6.29 8.04
N MET A 356 22.40 5.24 8.50
CA MET A 356 21.95 5.02 9.88
C MET A 356 22.75 3.93 10.59
N GLY A 357 23.87 3.49 10.00
CA GLY A 357 24.62 2.32 10.43
C GLY A 357 24.03 1.02 9.90
N GLU A 358 24.35 -0.07 10.54
CA GLU A 358 23.92 -1.42 10.16
C GLU A 358 23.24 -2.10 11.34
N SER A 359 22.25 -2.92 11.05
CA SER A 359 21.58 -3.78 12.04
C SER A 359 22.49 -4.93 12.44
N ASP A 360 22.50 -5.24 13.72
CA ASP A 360 23.11 -6.46 14.28
C ASP A 360 22.17 -7.68 14.25
N MET A 361 20.92 -7.48 13.76
CA MET A 361 19.94 -8.56 13.67
C MET A 361 20.25 -9.50 12.50
N HIS A 362 20.14 -10.79 12.73
CA HIS A 362 20.34 -11.84 11.73
C HIS A 362 19.26 -12.92 11.86
N PHE A 363 19.07 -13.71 10.83
CA PHE A 363 18.20 -14.90 10.90
C PHE A 363 18.77 -15.92 11.88
N VAL A 364 17.88 -16.62 12.58
CA VAL A 364 18.26 -17.71 13.50
C VAL A 364 19.11 -18.74 12.77
N THR A 365 20.24 -19.09 13.36
CA THR A 365 21.14 -20.14 12.86
C THR A 365 21.02 -21.39 13.71
N PRO A 366 21.45 -22.58 13.22
CA PRO A 366 21.44 -23.80 14.02
C PRO A 366 22.27 -23.73 15.32
N ASP A 367 23.18 -22.75 15.40
CA ASP A 367 24.00 -22.52 16.60
C ASP A 367 23.28 -21.64 17.65
N ASP A 368 22.16 -21.04 17.27
CA ASP A 368 21.30 -20.22 18.14
C ASP A 368 20.14 -21.05 18.76
N GLU A 369 19.89 -22.28 18.27
CA GLU A 369 18.93 -23.26 18.80
C GLU A 369 19.58 -24.17 19.86
#